data_590ad510e36dfe35bfd5349166b66640
#
_entry.id   590ad510e36dfe35bfd5349166b66640
#
_cell.length_a   1.000
_cell.length_b   1.000
_cell.length_c   1.000
_cell.angle_alpha   90.00
_cell.angle_beta   90.00
_cell.angle_gamma   90.00
#
_symmetry.space_group_name_H-M   'P 1'
#
loop_
_entity.id
_entity.type
_entity.pdbx_description
1 polymer ?
#
loop_
_entity_poly.entity_id
_entity_poly.type
_entity_poly.pdbx_seq_one_letter_code
_entity_poly.pdbx_strand_id
1 'polypeptide(L)'
;MDATLVILAAGIGNRYGGAKQITPVGPCGEKIIDFSMYDAYKAGFKKVVFIIRKSLEKDFREEIGDPVSKFMETDYVFQEIAPEYAGQGRVKPLGTAEAIALCRGHVNEPFAVINADDYYGCHAFTLIKKCLDEMTGKNQYAMMGYRIENTVTDKGSVARGVCRTENGMLTEINERTHVEKRGSGAAFTEDDGKTWTELPAGTPVSMNFWGFTPDIFDYLDKAMADFVKNELPLNVKKAECYLPNVVGTLLREGKVTVKVEECPDKWYGMTYKEDTPELSAALLKLTEAGEYPKGLWK
;
A
#
# COMPACT_ATOMS: atom_id res chain seq x y z
N MET A 1 9.40 -20.05 3.25
CA MET A 1 9.06 -19.49 4.58
C MET A 1 7.60 -19.04 4.58
N ASP A 2 6.88 -19.22 5.69
CA ASP A 2 5.53 -18.66 5.79
C ASP A 2 5.61 -17.14 5.81
N ALA A 3 4.68 -16.50 5.14
CA ALA A 3 4.60 -15.05 5.06
C ALA A 3 3.13 -14.61 5.11
N THR A 4 2.89 -13.48 5.76
CA THR A 4 1.56 -12.86 5.89
C THR A 4 1.43 -11.68 4.94
N LEU A 5 0.25 -11.53 4.33
CA LEU A 5 -0.13 -10.31 3.62
C LEU A 5 -0.92 -9.40 4.57
N VAL A 6 -0.52 -8.15 4.72
CA VAL A 6 -1.23 -7.12 5.48
C VAL A 6 -1.85 -6.14 4.50
N ILE A 7 -3.16 -5.92 4.59
CA ILE A 7 -3.91 -5.07 3.66
C ILE A 7 -4.49 -3.86 4.38
N LEU A 8 -4.09 -2.66 3.96
CA LEU A 8 -4.58 -1.38 4.45
C LEU A 8 -5.95 -1.06 3.83
N ALA A 9 -7.03 -1.35 4.55
CA ALA A 9 -8.41 -1.17 4.08
C ALA A 9 -9.26 -0.22 4.98
N ALA A 10 -8.65 0.45 5.96
CA ALA A 10 -9.34 1.40 6.85
C ALA A 10 -9.59 2.78 6.22
N GLY A 11 -8.99 3.06 5.06
CA GLY A 11 -9.12 4.33 4.35
C GLY A 11 -10.54 4.58 3.86
N ILE A 12 -11.10 5.77 4.16
CA ILE A 12 -12.36 6.23 3.56
C ILE A 12 -12.01 6.82 2.20
N GLY A 13 -12.48 6.20 1.12
CA GLY A 13 -12.32 6.72 -0.24
C GLY A 13 -13.10 8.01 -0.50
N ASN A 14 -12.79 9.10 0.20
CA ASN A 14 -13.53 10.38 0.15
C ASN A 14 -13.68 10.95 -1.27
N ARG A 15 -12.72 10.67 -2.16
CA ARG A 15 -12.77 11.13 -3.56
C ARG A 15 -13.59 10.23 -4.48
N TYR A 16 -13.84 8.98 -4.08
CA TYR A 16 -14.58 8.00 -4.87
C TYR A 16 -16.09 8.04 -4.62
N GLY A 17 -16.53 8.57 -3.46
CA GLY A 17 -17.93 8.71 -3.09
C GLY A 17 -18.63 7.39 -2.71
N GLY A 18 -17.87 6.40 -2.23
CA GLY A 18 -18.41 5.09 -1.78
C GLY A 18 -17.31 4.16 -1.29
N ALA A 19 -17.68 2.94 -0.90
CA ALA A 19 -16.74 1.89 -0.49
C ALA A 19 -16.02 1.33 -1.72
N LYS A 20 -14.85 1.86 -2.03
CA LYS A 20 -14.01 1.46 -3.18
C LYS A 20 -13.69 -0.03 -3.18
N GLN A 21 -13.44 -0.58 -1.99
CA GLN A 21 -12.97 -1.95 -1.79
C GLN A 21 -13.97 -2.99 -2.28
N ILE A 22 -15.26 -2.64 -2.34
CA ILE A 22 -16.35 -3.54 -2.77
C ILE A 22 -16.87 -3.22 -4.19
N THR A 23 -16.27 -2.25 -4.90
CA THR A 23 -16.69 -1.94 -6.28
C THR A 23 -16.17 -3.03 -7.23
N PRO A 24 -17.06 -3.67 -8.02
CA PRO A 24 -16.66 -4.65 -9.01
C PRO A 24 -15.81 -4.02 -10.12
N VAL A 25 -14.68 -4.65 -10.44
CA VAL A 25 -13.77 -4.23 -11.52
C VAL A 25 -13.42 -5.38 -12.46
N GLY A 26 -13.51 -6.61 -11.98
CA GLY A 26 -13.21 -7.81 -12.73
C GLY A 26 -14.39 -8.29 -13.62
N PRO A 27 -14.12 -9.13 -14.64
CA PRO A 27 -15.12 -9.57 -15.61
C PRO A 27 -16.22 -10.47 -15.03
N CYS A 28 -16.00 -11.05 -13.85
CA CYS A 28 -16.99 -11.89 -13.15
C CYS A 28 -17.49 -11.22 -11.86
N GLY A 29 -17.26 -9.92 -11.68
CA GLY A 29 -17.71 -9.16 -10.52
C GLY A 29 -16.68 -9.12 -9.39
N GLU A 30 -15.45 -9.54 -9.65
CA GLU A 30 -14.36 -9.46 -8.69
C GLU A 30 -14.02 -8.00 -8.37
N LYS A 31 -13.63 -7.75 -7.12
CA LYS A 31 -13.18 -6.46 -6.63
C LYS A 31 -11.66 -6.33 -6.84
N ILE A 32 -11.12 -5.12 -6.80
CA ILE A 32 -9.68 -4.90 -6.98
C ILE A 32 -8.84 -5.68 -5.96
N ILE A 33 -9.29 -5.72 -4.70
CA ILE A 33 -8.64 -6.45 -3.62
C ILE A 33 -8.62 -7.97 -3.85
N ASP A 34 -9.60 -8.54 -4.56
CA ASP A 34 -9.67 -9.97 -4.86
C ASP A 34 -8.48 -10.41 -5.72
N PHE A 35 -8.06 -9.56 -6.68
CA PHE A 35 -6.88 -9.83 -7.50
C PHE A 35 -5.60 -9.84 -6.67
N SER A 36 -5.42 -8.85 -5.79
CA SER A 36 -4.26 -8.80 -4.89
C SER A 36 -4.19 -10.02 -3.97
N MET A 37 -5.32 -10.45 -3.40
CA MET A 37 -5.37 -11.65 -2.55
C MET A 37 -5.12 -12.93 -3.36
N TYR A 38 -5.66 -13.03 -4.57
CA TYR A 38 -5.43 -14.16 -5.45
C TYR A 38 -3.95 -14.28 -5.82
N ASP A 39 -3.31 -13.18 -6.22
CA ASP A 39 -1.90 -13.15 -6.57
C ASP A 39 -1.01 -13.51 -5.37
N ALA A 40 -1.34 -13.00 -4.18
CA ALA A 40 -0.65 -13.38 -2.95
C ALA A 40 -0.81 -14.88 -2.63
N TYR A 41 -2.03 -15.42 -2.73
CA TYR A 41 -2.28 -16.85 -2.56
C TYR A 41 -1.43 -17.68 -3.53
N LYS A 42 -1.41 -17.31 -4.81
CA LYS A 42 -0.59 -17.97 -5.84
C LYS A 42 0.91 -17.84 -5.56
N ALA A 43 1.36 -16.73 -5.02
CA ALA A 43 2.75 -16.52 -4.60
C ALA A 43 3.13 -17.31 -3.32
N GLY A 44 2.15 -17.93 -2.64
CA GLY A 44 2.38 -18.79 -1.48
C GLY A 44 2.21 -18.11 -0.12
N PHE A 45 1.60 -16.93 -0.05
CA PHE A 45 1.13 -16.38 1.21
C PHE A 45 0.04 -17.26 1.81
N LYS A 46 0.09 -17.50 3.13
CA LYS A 46 -0.82 -18.41 3.82
C LYS A 46 -1.83 -17.70 4.70
N LYS A 47 -1.53 -16.45 5.07
CA LYS A 47 -2.35 -15.64 5.95
C LYS A 47 -2.53 -14.24 5.35
N VAL A 48 -3.72 -13.66 5.56
CA VAL A 48 -4.00 -12.25 5.30
C VAL A 48 -4.53 -11.58 6.56
N VAL A 49 -4.01 -10.40 6.88
CA VAL A 49 -4.49 -9.54 7.97
C VAL A 49 -5.08 -8.29 7.34
N PHE A 50 -6.35 -8.07 7.57
CA PHE A 50 -7.07 -6.90 7.08
C PHE A 50 -7.10 -5.81 8.15
N ILE A 51 -6.58 -4.63 7.83
CA ILE A 51 -6.73 -3.45 8.68
C ILE A 51 -7.94 -2.68 8.20
N ILE A 52 -9.01 -2.71 8.97
CA ILE A 52 -10.32 -2.13 8.62
C ILE A 52 -10.83 -1.21 9.74
N ARG A 53 -11.93 -0.52 9.50
CA ARG A 53 -12.73 0.10 10.56
C ARG A 53 -13.72 -0.89 11.14
N LYS A 54 -13.95 -0.82 12.44
CA LYS A 54 -14.95 -1.68 13.11
C LYS A 54 -16.34 -1.55 12.51
N SER A 55 -16.70 -0.34 12.10
CA SER A 55 -17.99 -0.06 11.45
C SER A 55 -18.19 -0.78 10.11
N LEU A 56 -17.11 -1.23 9.45
CA LEU A 56 -17.16 -1.94 8.17
C LEU A 56 -17.02 -3.46 8.34
N GLU A 57 -16.78 -3.96 9.54
CA GLU A 57 -16.40 -5.36 9.77
C GLU A 57 -17.38 -6.35 9.17
N LYS A 58 -18.68 -6.17 9.42
CA LYS A 58 -19.69 -7.12 8.94
C LYS A 58 -19.68 -7.23 7.43
N ASP A 59 -19.85 -6.12 6.74
CA ASP A 59 -19.95 -6.09 5.28
C ASP A 59 -18.63 -6.53 4.63
N PHE A 60 -17.49 -6.15 5.23
CA PHE A 60 -16.17 -6.55 4.75
C PHE A 60 -15.93 -8.06 4.90
N ARG A 61 -16.35 -8.67 6.01
CA ARG A 61 -16.28 -10.12 6.20
C ARG A 61 -17.13 -10.84 5.16
N GLU A 62 -18.41 -10.48 5.03
CA GLU A 62 -19.36 -11.13 4.11
C GLU A 62 -18.87 -11.02 2.64
N GLU A 63 -18.39 -9.85 2.24
CA GLU A 63 -18.07 -9.55 0.85
C GLU A 63 -16.64 -9.93 0.43
N ILE A 64 -15.67 -9.98 1.35
CA ILE A 64 -14.25 -10.15 1.07
C ILE A 64 -13.64 -11.28 1.93
N GLY A 65 -13.78 -11.18 3.25
CA GLY A 65 -13.08 -12.05 4.18
C GLY A 65 -13.53 -13.50 4.10
N ASP A 66 -14.83 -13.77 4.13
CA ASP A 66 -15.39 -15.12 4.13
C ASP A 66 -15.10 -15.88 2.82
N PRO A 67 -15.20 -15.28 1.62
CA PRO A 67 -14.73 -15.92 0.40
C PRO A 67 -13.27 -16.36 0.46
N VAL A 68 -12.37 -15.49 0.90
CA VAL A 68 -10.92 -15.75 0.92
C VAL A 68 -10.50 -16.69 2.04
N SER A 69 -11.27 -16.76 3.16
CA SER A 69 -10.97 -17.62 4.30
C SER A 69 -10.95 -19.12 3.96
N LYS A 70 -11.53 -19.50 2.82
CA LYS A 70 -11.48 -20.87 2.30
C LYS A 70 -10.11 -21.25 1.73
N PHE A 71 -9.26 -20.27 1.45
CA PHE A 71 -7.96 -20.42 0.78
C PHE A 71 -6.78 -19.97 1.62
N MET A 72 -6.98 -18.94 2.46
CA MET A 72 -5.96 -18.35 3.31
C MET A 72 -6.53 -18.12 4.73
N GLU A 73 -5.68 -18.24 5.75
CA GLU A 73 -6.05 -17.78 7.09
C GLU A 73 -6.34 -16.27 7.07
N THR A 74 -7.46 -15.85 7.67
CA THR A 74 -7.85 -14.44 7.72
C THR A 74 -7.86 -13.92 9.15
N ASP A 75 -7.33 -12.72 9.36
CA ASP A 75 -7.33 -12.02 10.64
C ASP A 75 -7.68 -10.54 10.43
N TYR A 76 -8.12 -9.84 11.49
CA TYR A 76 -8.66 -8.49 11.39
C TYR A 76 -8.09 -7.60 12.48
N VAL A 77 -7.59 -6.45 12.07
CA VAL A 77 -7.09 -5.40 12.94
C VAL A 77 -7.94 -4.16 12.73
N PHE A 78 -8.30 -3.46 13.80
CA PHE A 78 -9.18 -2.29 13.71
C PHE A 78 -8.39 -1.01 13.93
N GLN A 79 -8.35 -0.17 12.89
CA GLN A 79 -7.79 1.16 12.96
C GLN A 79 -8.90 2.18 13.16
N GLU A 80 -8.98 2.75 14.37
CA GLU A 80 -10.01 3.69 14.78
C GLU A 80 -9.41 5.04 15.15
N ILE A 81 -10.25 6.08 15.13
CA ILE A 81 -9.85 7.40 15.63
C ILE A 81 -10.08 7.41 17.13
N ALA A 82 -9.03 7.63 17.92
CA ALA A 82 -9.16 7.74 19.36
C ALA A 82 -10.15 8.87 19.75
N PRO A 83 -11.04 8.64 20.74
CA PRO A 83 -12.08 9.58 21.11
C PRO A 83 -11.57 10.99 21.43
N GLU A 84 -10.39 11.10 22.04
CA GLU A 84 -9.76 12.39 22.35
C GLU A 84 -9.43 13.20 21.08
N TYR A 85 -9.08 12.57 19.98
CA TYR A 85 -8.77 13.25 18.71
C TYR A 85 -10.04 13.52 17.90
N ALA A 86 -11.00 12.60 17.94
CA ALA A 86 -12.33 12.81 17.35
C ALA A 86 -13.02 14.03 17.96
N GLY A 87 -12.94 14.20 19.29
CA GLY A 87 -13.47 15.37 20.03
C GLY A 87 -12.82 16.69 19.60
N GLN A 88 -11.62 16.66 19.01
CA GLN A 88 -10.92 17.80 18.45
C GLN A 88 -11.20 18.00 16.95
N GLY A 89 -12.14 17.26 16.37
CA GLY A 89 -12.57 17.35 14.98
C GLY A 89 -11.69 16.59 13.99
N ARG A 90 -10.92 15.59 14.45
CA ARG A 90 -10.23 14.67 13.58
C ARG A 90 -11.22 13.66 12.97
N VAL A 91 -11.12 13.41 11.66
CA VAL A 91 -12.03 12.52 10.91
C VAL A 91 -11.33 11.34 10.24
N LYS A 92 -10.01 11.21 10.42
CA LYS A 92 -9.21 10.12 9.86
C LYS A 92 -8.18 9.59 10.87
N PRO A 93 -7.76 8.31 10.75
CA PRO A 93 -6.71 7.71 11.59
C PRO A 93 -5.38 8.45 11.50
N LEU A 94 -4.38 8.05 12.32
CA LEU A 94 -3.08 8.74 12.41
C LEU A 94 -2.12 8.42 11.26
N GLY A 95 -2.50 7.56 10.32
CA GLY A 95 -1.74 7.29 9.11
C GLY A 95 -1.32 5.82 8.94
N THR A 96 -0.52 5.54 7.91
CA THR A 96 -0.14 4.17 7.53
C THR A 96 0.84 3.53 8.50
N ALA A 97 1.67 4.32 9.19
CA ALA A 97 2.57 3.80 10.24
C ALA A 97 1.78 3.26 11.44
N GLU A 98 0.73 3.99 11.89
CA GLU A 98 -0.18 3.50 12.93
C GLU A 98 -0.86 2.21 12.52
N ALA A 99 -1.40 2.17 11.30
CA ALA A 99 -2.10 1.00 10.79
C ALA A 99 -1.24 -0.27 10.91
N ILE A 100 0.02 -0.20 10.49
CA ILE A 100 0.93 -1.35 10.59
C ILE A 100 1.34 -1.63 12.04
N ALA A 101 1.58 -0.61 12.88
CA ALA A 101 1.91 -0.81 14.29
C ALA A 101 0.83 -1.62 15.03
N LEU A 102 -0.45 -1.42 14.69
CA LEU A 102 -1.58 -2.17 15.25
C LEU A 102 -1.56 -3.67 14.91
N CYS A 103 -0.78 -4.09 13.91
CA CYS A 103 -0.63 -5.51 13.57
C CYS A 103 0.34 -6.27 14.50
N ARG A 104 0.99 -5.58 15.44
CA ARG A 104 1.82 -6.24 16.45
C ARG A 104 1.02 -7.29 17.22
N GLY A 105 1.54 -8.52 17.28
CA GLY A 105 0.87 -9.67 17.89
C GLY A 105 -0.08 -10.43 16.95
N HIS A 106 -0.49 -9.83 15.83
CA HIS A 106 -1.22 -10.50 14.75
C HIS A 106 -0.29 -11.10 13.70
N VAL A 107 0.91 -10.53 13.55
CA VAL A 107 1.94 -10.93 12.58
C VAL A 107 3.25 -11.18 13.30
N ASN A 108 3.78 -12.41 13.22
CA ASN A 108 5.01 -12.83 13.87
C ASN A 108 6.07 -13.36 12.88
N GLU A 109 5.71 -13.52 11.63
CA GLU A 109 6.53 -13.93 10.48
C GLU A 109 6.83 -12.76 9.55
N PRO A 110 7.76 -12.89 8.59
CA PRO A 110 7.94 -11.89 7.54
C PRO A 110 6.62 -11.64 6.80
N PHE A 111 6.37 -10.39 6.42
CA PHE A 111 5.09 -9.99 5.87
C PHE A 111 5.21 -8.92 4.80
N ALA A 112 4.24 -8.91 3.89
CA ALA A 112 4.07 -7.86 2.92
C ALA A 112 2.93 -6.92 3.32
N VAL A 113 3.02 -5.66 2.90
CA VAL A 113 2.01 -4.62 3.13
C VAL A 113 1.56 -4.04 1.80
N ILE A 114 0.24 -3.91 1.60
CA ILE A 114 -0.35 -3.27 0.43
C ILE A 114 -1.55 -2.39 0.80
N ASN A 115 -1.96 -1.52 -0.12
CA ASN A 115 -3.25 -0.82 -0.06
C ASN A 115 -4.36 -1.72 -0.65
N ALA A 116 -5.56 -1.62 -0.13
CA ALA A 116 -6.72 -2.40 -0.58
C ALA A 116 -7.33 -1.91 -1.90
N ASP A 117 -7.03 -0.68 -2.29
CA ASP A 117 -7.62 0.01 -3.44
C ASP A 117 -6.66 0.15 -4.64
N ASP A 118 -5.57 -0.62 -4.62
CA ASP A 118 -4.53 -0.64 -5.65
C ASP A 118 -4.42 -2.03 -6.29
N TYR A 119 -4.22 -2.06 -7.61
CA TYR A 119 -3.81 -3.25 -8.36
C TYR A 119 -2.31 -3.15 -8.67
N TYR A 120 -1.56 -4.12 -8.19
CA TYR A 120 -0.10 -4.11 -8.20
C TYR A 120 0.53 -4.89 -9.37
N GLY A 121 -0.27 -5.62 -10.12
CA GLY A 121 0.20 -6.52 -11.18
C GLY A 121 0.41 -7.95 -10.68
N CYS A 122 0.26 -8.91 -11.59
CA CYS A 122 0.27 -10.34 -11.27
C CYS A 122 1.65 -10.89 -10.84
N HIS A 123 2.76 -10.21 -11.22
CA HIS A 123 4.11 -10.63 -10.85
C HIS A 123 4.60 -10.06 -9.51
N ALA A 124 4.03 -8.94 -9.05
CA ALA A 124 4.52 -8.20 -7.90
C ALA A 124 4.55 -9.05 -6.61
N PHE A 125 3.53 -9.89 -6.39
CA PHE A 125 3.45 -10.74 -5.20
C PHE A 125 4.48 -11.87 -5.19
N THR A 126 4.79 -12.46 -6.34
CA THR A 126 5.86 -13.45 -6.47
C THR A 126 7.23 -12.82 -6.21
N LEU A 127 7.45 -11.61 -6.72
CA LEU A 127 8.71 -10.88 -6.52
C LEU A 127 8.92 -10.50 -5.05
N ILE A 128 7.92 -9.91 -4.39
CA ILE A 128 8.05 -9.56 -2.97
C ILE A 128 8.17 -10.81 -2.10
N LYS A 129 7.44 -11.88 -2.39
CA LYS A 129 7.55 -13.16 -1.67
C LYS A 129 8.96 -13.72 -1.74
N LYS A 130 9.58 -13.68 -2.92
CA LYS A 130 11.00 -14.06 -3.09
C LYS A 130 11.91 -13.19 -2.22
N CYS A 131 11.70 -11.88 -2.19
CA CYS A 131 12.48 -11.00 -1.31
C CYS A 131 12.31 -11.38 0.17
N LEU A 132 11.07 -11.66 0.63
CA LEU A 132 10.81 -12.10 2.00
C LEU A 132 11.51 -13.42 2.33
N ASP A 133 11.53 -14.37 1.39
CA ASP A 133 12.20 -15.67 1.56
C ASP A 133 13.74 -15.54 1.63
N GLU A 134 14.30 -14.52 1.00
CA GLU A 134 15.73 -14.21 1.00
C GLU A 134 16.18 -13.44 2.26
N MET A 135 15.26 -12.90 3.06
CA MET A 135 15.59 -12.19 4.30
C MET A 135 16.09 -13.17 5.35
N THR A 136 17.34 -13.01 5.76
CA THR A 136 18.02 -13.92 6.72
C THR A 136 18.21 -13.31 8.10
N GLY A 137 17.86 -12.04 8.28
CA GLY A 137 18.11 -11.30 9.52
C GLY A 137 17.12 -10.17 9.75
N LYS A 138 17.30 -9.52 10.91
CA LYS A 138 16.56 -8.32 11.26
C LYS A 138 16.99 -7.12 10.43
N ASN A 139 16.14 -6.11 10.37
CA ASN A 139 16.41 -4.82 9.71
C ASN A 139 16.67 -4.93 8.20
N GLN A 140 16.27 -6.04 7.61
CA GLN A 140 16.30 -6.26 6.16
C GLN A 140 14.87 -6.18 5.64
N TYR A 141 14.60 -5.20 4.81
CA TYR A 141 13.28 -4.94 4.25
C TYR A 141 13.34 -4.97 2.72
N ALA A 142 12.19 -5.01 2.11
CA ALA A 142 12.04 -4.92 0.65
C ALA A 142 10.92 -3.95 0.27
N MET A 143 10.97 -3.47 -0.95
CA MET A 143 9.92 -2.63 -1.53
C MET A 143 9.76 -2.98 -3.01
N MET A 144 8.52 -3.04 -3.47
CA MET A 144 8.24 -3.05 -4.91
C MET A 144 8.37 -1.63 -5.45
N GLY A 145 9.31 -1.44 -6.38
CA GLY A 145 9.52 -0.20 -7.10
C GLY A 145 8.75 -0.19 -8.42
N TYR A 146 8.03 0.89 -8.68
CA TYR A 146 7.34 1.10 -9.95
C TYR A 146 7.96 2.30 -10.67
N ARG A 147 7.93 2.30 -11.99
CA ARG A 147 8.35 3.46 -12.77
C ARG A 147 7.30 4.55 -12.69
N ILE A 148 7.71 5.80 -12.47
CA ILE A 148 6.81 6.94 -12.27
C ILE A 148 5.76 7.06 -13.38
N GLU A 149 6.15 6.89 -14.64
CA GLU A 149 5.25 6.97 -15.80
C GLU A 149 4.12 5.94 -15.79
N ASN A 150 4.31 4.82 -15.08
CA ASN A 150 3.30 3.75 -14.91
C ASN A 150 2.35 4.00 -13.73
N THR A 151 2.50 5.11 -13.00
CA THR A 151 1.76 5.39 -11.76
C THR A 151 1.06 6.75 -11.74
N VAL A 152 1.26 7.59 -12.75
CA VAL A 152 0.63 8.90 -12.88
C VAL A 152 -0.55 8.86 -13.83
N THR A 153 -1.47 9.81 -13.69
CA THR A 153 -2.70 9.92 -14.49
C THR A 153 -2.80 11.29 -15.16
N ASP A 154 -3.52 11.38 -16.27
CA ASP A 154 -3.87 12.65 -16.92
C ASP A 154 -5.06 13.37 -16.24
N LYS A 155 -5.65 12.76 -15.18
CA LYS A 155 -6.90 13.23 -14.53
C LYS A 155 -6.67 14.13 -13.33
N GLY A 156 -5.42 14.33 -12.91
CA GLY A 156 -5.07 15.17 -11.78
C GLY A 156 -3.76 14.79 -11.09
N SER A 157 -3.51 15.43 -9.95
CA SER A 157 -2.33 15.16 -9.16
C SER A 157 -2.50 13.90 -8.29
N VAL A 158 -1.37 13.26 -8.02
CA VAL A 158 -1.26 12.07 -7.16
C VAL A 158 -0.16 12.27 -6.12
N ALA A 159 -0.19 11.49 -5.03
CA ALA A 159 0.91 11.42 -4.08
C ALA A 159 1.79 10.19 -4.39
N ARG A 160 3.14 10.33 -4.30
CA ARG A 160 4.10 9.27 -4.59
C ARG A 160 5.31 9.33 -3.66
N GLY A 161 5.71 8.18 -3.15
CA GLY A 161 7.00 8.02 -2.50
C GLY A 161 8.12 7.97 -3.55
N VAL A 162 8.71 9.12 -3.86
CA VAL A 162 9.80 9.21 -4.86
C VAL A 162 11.07 8.65 -4.26
N CYS A 163 11.69 7.69 -4.95
CA CYS A 163 12.82 6.91 -4.47
C CYS A 163 14.12 7.24 -5.22
N ARG A 164 15.25 7.08 -4.52
CA ARG A 164 16.57 6.90 -5.12
C ARG A 164 17.09 5.52 -4.77
N THR A 165 17.72 4.88 -5.73
CA THR A 165 18.25 3.53 -5.56
C THR A 165 19.69 3.45 -6.06
N GLU A 166 20.52 2.67 -5.36
CA GLU A 166 21.88 2.33 -5.79
C GLU A 166 22.07 0.82 -5.65
N ASN A 167 22.49 0.17 -6.71
CA ASN A 167 22.72 -1.28 -6.75
C ASN A 167 21.48 -2.11 -6.27
N GLY A 168 20.26 -1.66 -6.60
CA GLY A 168 19.03 -2.30 -6.18
C GLY A 168 18.63 -2.07 -4.72
N MET A 169 19.35 -1.20 -4.01
CA MET A 169 19.06 -0.83 -2.63
C MET A 169 18.48 0.59 -2.57
N LEU A 170 17.46 0.78 -1.74
CA LEU A 170 16.87 2.09 -1.48
C LEU A 170 17.87 2.94 -0.68
N THR A 171 18.20 4.12 -1.19
CA THR A 171 19.07 5.09 -0.51
C THR A 171 18.29 6.29 0.02
N GLU A 172 17.19 6.63 -0.63
CA GLU A 172 16.34 7.75 -0.22
C GLU A 172 14.89 7.50 -0.65
N ILE A 173 13.94 7.92 0.17
CA ILE A 173 12.52 7.98 -0.16
C ILE A 173 11.92 9.26 0.40
N ASN A 174 11.18 9.98 -0.45
CA ASN A 174 10.47 11.19 -0.08
C ASN A 174 9.03 11.14 -0.58
N GLU A 175 8.07 11.27 0.34
CA GLU A 175 6.67 11.38 -0.04
C GLU A 175 6.41 12.74 -0.69
N ARG A 176 5.99 12.74 -1.97
CA ARG A 176 5.60 13.92 -2.74
C ARG A 176 4.07 13.90 -2.89
N THR A 177 3.41 14.84 -2.23
CA THR A 177 1.94 14.86 -2.13
C THR A 177 1.24 15.45 -3.35
N HIS A 178 2.00 16.13 -4.24
CA HIS A 178 1.48 16.73 -5.45
C HIS A 178 2.42 16.43 -6.64
N VAL A 179 2.12 15.35 -7.33
CA VAL A 179 2.85 14.89 -8.53
C VAL A 179 1.88 14.88 -9.70
N GLU A 180 2.28 15.47 -10.82
CA GLU A 180 1.51 15.49 -12.06
C GLU A 180 2.28 14.85 -13.20
N LYS A 181 1.57 14.22 -14.14
CA LYS A 181 2.15 13.70 -15.38
C LYS A 181 2.67 14.85 -16.24
N ARG A 182 3.91 14.74 -16.72
CA ARG A 182 4.52 15.68 -17.65
C ARG A 182 5.35 14.96 -18.70
N GLY A 183 4.97 15.12 -19.96
CA GLY A 183 5.65 14.43 -21.07
C GLY A 183 5.68 12.91 -20.87
N SER A 184 6.88 12.31 -20.96
CA SER A 184 7.10 10.88 -20.74
C SER A 184 7.31 10.51 -19.27
N GLY A 185 7.43 11.50 -18.37
CA GLY A 185 7.64 11.31 -16.93
C GLY A 185 6.59 12.05 -16.11
N ALA A 186 7.03 12.69 -15.04
CA ALA A 186 6.19 13.49 -14.14
C ALA A 186 6.95 14.71 -13.61
N ALA A 187 6.28 15.56 -12.84
CA ALA A 187 6.93 16.57 -12.02
C ALA A 187 6.15 16.74 -10.71
N PHE A 188 6.82 17.20 -9.65
CA PHE A 188 6.17 17.52 -8.39
C PHE A 188 6.37 18.98 -7.99
N THR A 189 5.46 19.46 -7.16
CA THR A 189 5.53 20.78 -6.52
C THR A 189 5.36 20.65 -5.01
N GLU A 190 6.00 21.55 -4.25
CA GLU A 190 5.86 21.65 -2.80
C GLU A 190 5.34 23.03 -2.37
N ASP A 191 5.02 23.91 -3.33
CA ASP A 191 4.63 25.32 -3.13
C ASP A 191 3.39 25.70 -3.95
N ASP A 192 2.41 24.77 -4.04
CA ASP A 192 1.13 24.95 -4.74
C ASP A 192 1.30 25.33 -6.24
N GLY A 193 2.29 24.73 -6.88
CA GLY A 193 2.49 24.86 -8.33
C GLY A 193 3.32 26.05 -8.79
N LYS A 194 3.96 26.80 -7.87
CA LYS A 194 4.84 27.92 -8.22
C LYS A 194 6.16 27.43 -8.81
N THR A 195 6.73 26.39 -8.22
CA THR A 195 7.93 25.73 -8.75
C THR A 195 7.66 24.24 -8.96
N TRP A 196 8.32 23.67 -9.98
CA TRP A 196 8.18 22.27 -10.34
C TRP A 196 9.54 21.61 -10.47
N THR A 197 9.68 20.42 -9.91
CA THR A 197 10.87 19.57 -10.05
C THR A 197 10.51 18.39 -10.92
N GLU A 198 11.26 18.20 -12.01
CA GLU A 198 11.05 17.11 -12.96
C GLU A 198 11.43 15.74 -12.36
N LEU A 199 10.63 14.76 -12.69
CA LEU A 199 10.85 13.34 -12.43
C LEU A 199 10.92 12.63 -13.78
N PRO A 200 12.13 12.34 -14.29
CA PRO A 200 12.30 11.66 -15.57
C PRO A 200 11.60 10.30 -15.60
N ALA A 201 11.22 9.84 -16.79
CA ALA A 201 10.75 8.47 -16.98
C ALA A 201 11.79 7.47 -16.43
N GLY A 202 11.30 6.39 -15.82
CA GLY A 202 12.15 5.43 -15.12
C GLY A 202 12.48 5.80 -13.67
N THR A 203 12.08 6.99 -13.17
CA THR A 203 12.23 7.32 -11.75
C THR A 203 11.47 6.30 -10.90
N PRO A 204 12.13 5.60 -9.95
CA PRO A 204 11.46 4.62 -9.11
C PRO A 204 10.59 5.31 -8.07
N VAL A 205 9.38 4.77 -7.88
CA VAL A 205 8.44 5.25 -6.86
C VAL A 205 7.89 4.09 -6.04
N SER A 206 7.60 4.36 -4.78
CA SER A 206 6.85 3.47 -3.90
C SER A 206 5.35 3.67 -4.10
N MET A 207 4.65 2.56 -4.26
CA MET A 207 3.19 2.48 -4.25
C MET A 207 2.68 1.81 -2.97
N ASN A 208 3.43 1.96 -1.87
CA ASN A 208 3.15 1.38 -0.56
C ASN A 208 3.11 -0.16 -0.54
N PHE A 209 3.85 -0.81 -1.45
CA PHE A 209 4.05 -2.25 -1.44
C PHE A 209 5.41 -2.58 -0.82
N TRP A 210 5.37 -3.02 0.44
CA TRP A 210 6.54 -3.27 1.27
C TRP A 210 6.64 -4.72 1.70
N GLY A 211 7.86 -5.18 1.99
CA GLY A 211 8.16 -6.42 2.68
C GLY A 211 8.96 -6.12 3.94
N PHE A 212 8.54 -6.65 5.07
CA PHE A 212 9.14 -6.42 6.38
C PHE A 212 9.41 -7.71 7.14
N THR A 213 10.40 -7.65 8.03
CA THR A 213 10.53 -8.56 9.16
C THR A 213 9.86 -7.96 10.40
N PRO A 214 9.40 -8.79 11.38
CA PRO A 214 8.61 -8.30 12.54
C PRO A 214 9.30 -7.27 13.43
N ASP A 215 10.62 -7.11 13.33
CA ASP A 215 11.37 -6.08 14.06
C ASP A 215 10.96 -4.65 13.68
N ILE A 216 10.30 -4.45 12.53
CA ILE A 216 9.74 -3.15 12.14
C ILE A 216 8.76 -2.61 13.20
N PHE A 217 8.06 -3.48 13.92
CA PHE A 217 7.11 -3.06 14.95
C PHE A 217 7.77 -2.26 16.08
N ASP A 218 9.02 -2.58 16.47
CA ASP A 218 9.74 -1.83 17.49
C ASP A 218 10.05 -0.39 17.03
N TYR A 219 10.34 -0.23 15.76
CA TYR A 219 10.56 1.08 15.16
C TYR A 219 9.25 1.87 14.98
N LEU A 220 8.18 1.20 14.59
CA LEU A 220 6.87 1.83 14.43
C LEU A 220 6.31 2.32 15.77
N ASP A 221 6.40 1.53 16.84
CA ASP A 221 5.96 1.95 18.18
C ASP A 221 6.69 3.20 18.64
N LYS A 222 8.02 3.25 18.43
CA LYS A 222 8.83 4.42 18.76
C LYS A 222 8.45 5.62 17.90
N ALA A 223 8.32 5.44 16.58
CA ALA A 223 7.94 6.51 15.68
C ALA A 223 6.54 7.07 16.01
N MET A 224 5.59 6.20 16.35
CA MET A 224 4.25 6.63 16.78
C MET A 224 4.27 7.39 18.10
N ALA A 225 5.07 6.96 19.08
CA ALA A 225 5.22 7.69 20.35
C ALA A 225 5.82 9.09 20.12
N ASP A 226 6.84 9.19 19.27
CA ASP A 226 7.47 10.46 18.92
C ASP A 226 6.51 11.37 18.13
N PHE A 227 5.76 10.81 17.17
CA PHE A 227 4.75 11.53 16.39
C PHE A 227 3.62 12.09 17.28
N VAL A 228 3.06 11.28 18.16
CA VAL A 228 1.98 11.70 19.07
C VAL A 228 2.45 12.81 20.01
N LYS A 229 3.70 12.75 20.44
CA LYS A 229 4.28 13.75 21.35
C LYS A 229 4.63 15.06 20.64
N ASN A 230 5.20 15.01 19.45
CA ASN A 230 5.89 16.15 18.86
C ASN A 230 5.17 16.75 17.62
N GLU A 231 4.51 15.92 16.81
CA GLU A 231 3.94 16.35 15.53
C GLU A 231 2.41 16.49 15.58
N LEU A 232 1.72 15.52 16.17
CA LEU A 232 0.27 15.50 16.25
C LEU A 232 -0.31 16.77 16.91
N PRO A 233 0.27 17.32 18.02
CA PRO A 233 -0.24 18.54 18.65
C PRO A 233 -0.18 19.79 17.75
N LEU A 234 0.72 19.81 16.77
CA LEU A 234 0.86 20.93 15.84
C LEU A 234 -0.31 21.02 14.85
N ASN A 235 -0.93 19.90 14.52
CA ASN A 235 -2.07 19.84 13.62
C ASN A 235 -2.92 18.57 13.85
N VAL A 236 -3.65 18.52 14.97
CA VAL A 236 -4.43 17.34 15.39
C VAL A 236 -5.39 16.84 14.29
N LYS A 237 -5.95 17.75 13.49
CA LYS A 237 -6.95 17.39 12.47
C LYS A 237 -6.35 16.71 11.23
N LYS A 238 -5.09 17.03 10.88
CA LYS A 238 -4.53 16.65 9.56
C LYS A 238 -3.22 15.87 9.65
N ALA A 239 -2.44 16.01 10.75
CA ALA A 239 -1.15 15.32 10.86
C ALA A 239 -1.30 13.80 10.66
N GLU A 240 -0.42 13.19 9.89
CA GLU A 240 -0.38 11.76 9.63
C GLU A 240 1.06 11.25 9.70
N CYS A 241 1.26 10.11 10.36
CA CYS A 241 2.52 9.38 10.36
C CYS A 241 2.51 8.40 9.18
N TYR A 242 3.26 8.72 8.13
CA TYR A 242 3.37 7.89 6.94
C TYR A 242 4.45 6.83 7.07
N LEU A 243 4.15 5.59 6.73
CA LEU A 243 5.10 4.48 6.73
C LEU A 243 6.37 4.78 5.92
N PRO A 244 6.30 5.34 4.69
CA PRO A 244 7.51 5.72 3.94
C PRO A 244 8.42 6.70 4.68
N ASN A 245 7.87 7.63 5.44
CA ASN A 245 8.67 8.59 6.21
C ASN A 245 9.42 7.92 7.37
N VAL A 246 8.79 6.96 8.04
CA VAL A 246 9.44 6.17 9.10
C VAL A 246 10.59 5.36 8.50
N VAL A 247 10.35 4.64 7.40
CA VAL A 247 11.40 3.87 6.71
C VAL A 247 12.53 4.78 6.22
N GLY A 248 12.20 5.94 5.64
CA GLY A 248 13.19 6.93 5.18
C GLY A 248 14.06 7.47 6.33
N THR A 249 13.50 7.64 7.51
CA THR A 249 14.27 8.03 8.71
C THR A 249 15.21 6.91 9.15
N LEU A 250 14.74 5.68 9.20
CA LEU A 250 15.56 4.51 9.55
C LEU A 250 16.71 4.27 8.56
N LEU A 251 16.48 4.52 7.27
CA LEU A 251 17.52 4.49 6.22
C LEU A 251 18.60 5.53 6.49
N ARG A 252 18.22 6.80 6.71
CA ARG A 252 19.17 7.88 7.00
C ARG A 252 20.00 7.64 8.26
N GLU A 253 19.42 6.96 9.24
CA GLU A 253 20.08 6.56 10.48
C GLU A 253 20.95 5.29 10.34
N GLY A 254 20.95 4.66 9.16
CA GLY A 254 21.68 3.41 8.92
C GLY A 254 21.18 2.21 9.73
N LYS A 255 19.93 2.25 10.18
CA LYS A 255 19.32 1.20 11.01
C LYS A 255 18.75 0.04 10.22
N VAL A 256 18.37 0.27 8.98
CA VAL A 256 17.75 -0.72 8.09
C VAL A 256 18.35 -0.66 6.70
N THR A 257 18.20 -1.76 5.98
CA THR A 257 18.43 -1.83 4.54
C THR A 257 17.13 -2.20 3.83
N VAL A 258 16.89 -1.65 2.66
CA VAL A 258 15.69 -1.95 1.87
C VAL A 258 16.10 -2.33 0.45
N LYS A 259 15.87 -3.57 0.07
CA LYS A 259 16.01 -4.03 -1.31
C LYS A 259 14.83 -3.49 -2.13
N VAL A 260 15.10 -2.89 -3.27
CA VAL A 260 14.07 -2.46 -4.23
C VAL A 260 14.04 -3.45 -5.38
N GLU A 261 12.90 -4.10 -5.54
CA GLU A 261 12.63 -4.98 -6.67
C GLU A 261 11.74 -4.25 -7.67
N GLU A 262 12.18 -4.09 -8.91
CA GLU A 262 11.40 -3.40 -9.94
C GLU A 262 10.28 -4.30 -10.44
N CYS A 263 9.02 -3.86 -10.29
CA CYS A 263 7.87 -4.54 -10.86
C CYS A 263 7.72 -4.17 -12.34
N PRO A 264 7.67 -5.15 -13.25
CA PRO A 264 7.46 -4.90 -14.69
C PRO A 264 6.02 -4.52 -15.02
N ASP A 265 5.07 -4.82 -14.13
CA ASP A 265 3.65 -4.64 -14.37
C ASP A 265 3.22 -3.19 -14.25
N LYS A 266 2.11 -2.85 -14.91
CA LYS A 266 1.48 -1.56 -14.73
C LYS A 266 0.66 -1.57 -13.44
N TRP A 267 0.89 -0.56 -12.60
CA TRP A 267 0.08 -0.30 -11.43
C TRP A 267 -1.20 0.46 -11.82
N TYR A 268 -2.31 0.16 -11.15
CA TYR A 268 -3.55 0.91 -11.25
C TYR A 268 -4.12 1.18 -9.87
N GLY A 269 -4.48 2.45 -9.61
CA GLY A 269 -5.19 2.84 -8.39
C GLY A 269 -6.59 3.31 -8.70
N MET A 270 -7.51 3.08 -7.78
CA MET A 270 -8.87 3.62 -7.87
C MET A 270 -8.94 4.97 -7.14
N THR A 271 -8.17 5.95 -7.61
CA THR A 271 -8.19 7.29 -7.00
C THR A 271 -9.45 8.07 -7.40
N TYR A 272 -9.86 7.93 -8.65
CA TYR A 272 -11.03 8.57 -9.24
C TYR A 272 -11.97 7.50 -9.83
N LYS A 273 -13.29 7.79 -9.91
CA LYS A 273 -14.26 6.86 -10.55
C LYS A 273 -13.92 6.60 -12.02
N GLU A 274 -13.34 7.59 -12.65
CA GLU A 274 -12.90 7.57 -14.04
C GLU A 274 -11.73 6.62 -14.30
N ASP A 275 -11.06 6.11 -13.25
CA ASP A 275 -9.98 5.10 -13.36
C ASP A 275 -10.56 3.69 -13.57
N THR A 276 -11.78 3.43 -13.09
CA THR A 276 -12.42 2.11 -13.13
C THR A 276 -12.50 1.49 -14.53
N PRO A 277 -12.92 2.20 -15.61
CA PRO A 277 -13.01 1.60 -16.94
C PRO A 277 -11.65 1.12 -17.49
N GLU A 278 -10.57 1.87 -17.22
CA GLU A 278 -9.23 1.50 -17.67
C GLU A 278 -8.73 0.25 -16.94
N LEU A 279 -8.89 0.20 -15.63
CA LEU A 279 -8.57 -0.98 -14.82
C LEU A 279 -9.38 -2.20 -15.26
N SER A 280 -10.71 -2.06 -15.42
CA SER A 280 -11.57 -3.17 -15.84
C SER A 280 -11.19 -3.71 -17.21
N ALA A 281 -10.84 -2.84 -18.16
CA ALA A 281 -10.36 -3.25 -19.47
C ALA A 281 -9.00 -4.00 -19.40
N ALA A 282 -8.10 -3.58 -18.50
CA ALA A 282 -6.83 -4.25 -18.28
C ALA A 282 -7.03 -5.64 -17.65
N LEU A 283 -7.87 -5.75 -16.62
CA LEU A 283 -8.17 -7.02 -15.95
C LEU A 283 -8.88 -8.02 -16.90
N LEU A 284 -9.79 -7.53 -17.75
CA LEU A 284 -10.42 -8.36 -18.76
C LEU A 284 -9.38 -8.94 -19.73
N LYS A 285 -8.45 -8.12 -20.23
CA LYS A 285 -7.37 -8.58 -21.13
C LYS A 285 -6.48 -9.61 -20.44
N LEU A 286 -6.12 -9.42 -19.17
CA LEU A 286 -5.32 -10.40 -18.41
C LEU A 286 -6.08 -11.72 -18.22
N THR A 287 -7.40 -11.66 -17.98
CA THR A 287 -8.25 -12.85 -17.90
C THR A 287 -8.36 -13.57 -19.26
N GLU A 288 -8.50 -12.86 -20.36
CA GLU A 288 -8.52 -13.41 -21.72
C GLU A 288 -7.17 -14.01 -22.12
N ALA A 289 -6.06 -13.44 -21.63
CA ALA A 289 -4.71 -13.97 -21.83
C ALA A 289 -4.42 -15.21 -20.97
N GLY A 290 -5.28 -15.55 -20.00
CA GLY A 290 -5.11 -16.71 -19.10
C GLY A 290 -4.27 -16.45 -17.86
N GLU A 291 -3.89 -15.18 -17.58
CA GLU A 291 -3.19 -14.80 -16.34
C GLU A 291 -4.11 -14.98 -15.13
N TYR A 292 -5.40 -14.70 -15.29
CA TYR A 292 -6.43 -14.94 -14.28
C TYR A 292 -7.49 -15.93 -14.78
N PRO A 293 -7.99 -16.83 -13.92
CA PRO A 293 -9.13 -17.67 -14.25
C PRO A 293 -10.43 -16.84 -14.30
N LYS A 294 -11.43 -17.33 -15.02
CA LYS A 294 -12.78 -16.77 -14.93
C LYS A 294 -13.38 -17.10 -13.56
N GLY A 295 -13.41 -16.11 -12.68
CA GLY A 295 -13.82 -16.27 -11.30
C GLY A 295 -12.66 -16.77 -10.42
N LEU A 296 -11.99 -15.85 -9.71
CA LEU A 296 -10.74 -16.09 -8.98
C LEU A 296 -10.85 -17.16 -7.88
N TRP A 297 -12.00 -17.29 -7.25
CA TRP A 297 -12.23 -18.13 -6.07
C TRP A 297 -13.17 -19.32 -6.36
N LYS A 298 -13.19 -19.84 -7.60
CA LYS A 298 -14.01 -20.98 -8.01
C LYS A 298 -13.25 -22.30 -7.98
#